data_e94e5b708ff4ab258289443c566785c8
#
_entry.id   e94e5b708ff4ab258289443c566785c8
#
_cell.length_a   1.000
_cell.length_b   1.000
_cell.length_c   1.000
_cell.angle_alpha   90.00
_cell.angle_beta   90.00
_cell.angle_gamma   90.00
#
_symmetry.space_group_name_H-M   'P 1'
#
loop_
_entity.id
_entity.type
_entity.pdbx_description
1 polymer ?
#
loop_
_entity_poly.entity_id
_entity_poly.type
_entity_poly.pdbx_seq_one_letter_code
_entity_poly.pdbx_strand_id
1 'polypeptide(L)'
;MDSKFSFLLIVLTLTLGSCKTQNVDTSAINLVKNKLPEFSWDKMPLYMHLRKSTSFSNKEIQYLSKFPLITFEKTTGSKTFGSTEKGTIKAAKAVKKINPNAKILYYKNVVINWGGYSEDENFLYEHPEALLINAKGQKSVMPNGKTGFFDISEDYVRKYWLHHVKKVTENPFIDGVFLDANIKVLVPGFFNSRVGEEKQEAIKSGYLSMMADLDSQLGDDNLLIANILRVRPEFEDSGRAYLKFFDGSYIEGFEHESFGMAYEDYLAQGIEAVQKSAREGKVIAMSLGIGKGLKNAEAGIDDVRKKVSKHEDFSKRLEYLLAIFLVCAEKYSYVYPHDGYGTEKSAVWLKTFPQYEKPLGKPLGFAKREGYIYTRKFEHVDVWLDIKNKTSKLNYK
;
A
#
# COMPACT_ATOMS: atom_id res chain seq x y z
N MET A 1 48.68 -28.19 -82.68
CA MET A 1 47.56 -28.71 -81.97
C MET A 1 48.15 -29.00 -80.60
N ASP A 2 48.41 -27.91 -79.88
CA ASP A 2 49.25 -27.90 -78.71
C ASP A 2 48.48 -27.44 -77.48
N SER A 3 48.40 -28.34 -76.50
CA SER A 3 47.85 -28.06 -75.21
C SER A 3 48.93 -27.49 -74.29
N LYS A 4 48.73 -26.28 -73.82
CA LYS A 4 49.57 -25.69 -72.76
C LYS A 4 48.92 -25.88 -71.39
N PHE A 5 49.56 -26.69 -70.55
CA PHE A 5 49.31 -26.82 -69.15
C PHE A 5 49.89 -25.60 -68.40
N SER A 6 49.04 -24.84 -67.71
CA SER A 6 49.45 -23.81 -66.76
C SER A 6 49.27 -24.35 -65.33
N PHE A 7 50.33 -24.44 -64.56
CA PHE A 7 50.31 -24.72 -63.12
C PHE A 7 49.93 -23.51 -62.37
N LEU A 8 48.87 -23.60 -61.65
CA LEU A 8 48.41 -22.53 -60.73
C LEU A 8 48.89 -22.90 -59.31
N LEU A 9 49.78 -22.09 -58.75
CA LEU A 9 50.29 -22.22 -57.40
C LEU A 9 49.24 -21.61 -56.43
N ILE A 10 48.61 -22.47 -55.63
CA ILE A 10 47.67 -21.99 -54.59
C ILE A 10 48.47 -21.75 -53.31
N VAL A 11 48.59 -20.48 -52.94
CA VAL A 11 49.12 -20.05 -51.63
C VAL A 11 47.98 -20.09 -50.64
N LEU A 12 48.10 -21.04 -49.69
CA LEU A 12 47.11 -21.20 -48.59
C LEU A 12 47.49 -20.22 -47.46
N THR A 13 46.80 -19.11 -47.35
CA THR A 13 46.89 -18.18 -46.21
C THR A 13 45.98 -18.67 -45.08
N LEU A 14 46.58 -19.20 -44.03
CA LEU A 14 45.89 -19.50 -42.78
C LEU A 14 45.52 -18.19 -42.05
N THR A 15 44.25 -17.79 -42.13
CA THR A 15 43.69 -16.76 -41.27
C THR A 15 43.26 -17.40 -39.94
N LEU A 16 43.95 -17.05 -38.86
CA LEU A 16 43.57 -17.34 -37.51
C LEU A 16 42.29 -16.55 -37.22
N GLY A 17 41.16 -17.22 -37.32
CA GLY A 17 39.86 -16.68 -36.89
C GLY A 17 39.84 -16.60 -35.37
N SER A 18 39.89 -15.36 -34.85
CA SER A 18 39.62 -15.06 -33.44
C SER A 18 38.18 -15.43 -33.11
N CYS A 19 37.98 -16.47 -32.34
CA CYS A 19 36.69 -16.89 -31.81
C CYS A 19 36.24 -15.83 -30.78
N LYS A 20 35.44 -14.85 -31.22
CA LYS A 20 34.68 -14.00 -30.29
C LYS A 20 33.64 -14.89 -29.64
N THR A 21 33.86 -15.28 -28.38
CA THR A 21 32.81 -15.78 -27.49
C THR A 21 31.70 -14.74 -27.44
N GLN A 22 30.60 -15.02 -28.13
CA GLN A 22 29.36 -14.30 -27.89
C GLN A 22 28.93 -14.60 -26.45
N ASN A 23 29.02 -13.58 -25.58
CA ASN A 23 28.31 -13.61 -24.32
C ASN A 23 26.85 -13.72 -24.66
N VAL A 24 26.28 -14.91 -24.54
CA VAL A 24 24.85 -15.12 -24.54
C VAL A 24 24.34 -14.41 -23.28
N ASP A 25 23.70 -13.28 -23.49
CA ASP A 25 23.00 -12.56 -22.44
C ASP A 25 21.81 -13.42 -21.98
N THR A 26 22.01 -14.17 -20.89
CA THR A 26 21.02 -15.06 -20.28
C THR A 26 20.01 -14.29 -19.43
N SER A 27 19.90 -12.96 -19.59
CA SER A 27 18.99 -12.11 -18.82
C SER A 27 17.54 -12.08 -19.35
N ALA A 28 17.21 -12.80 -20.41
CA ALA A 28 15.84 -12.94 -20.89
C ALA A 28 15.17 -14.23 -20.38
N ILE A 29 15.27 -14.53 -19.09
CA ILE A 29 14.26 -15.37 -18.47
C ILE A 29 13.03 -14.49 -18.37
N ASN A 30 12.00 -14.75 -19.19
CA ASN A 30 10.65 -14.25 -18.99
C ASN A 30 10.13 -14.80 -17.65
N LEU A 31 10.53 -14.19 -16.54
CA LEU A 31 9.86 -14.35 -15.27
C LEU A 31 8.47 -13.77 -15.49
N VAL A 32 7.48 -14.65 -15.56
CA VAL A 32 6.07 -14.24 -15.39
C VAL A 32 6.05 -13.41 -14.12
N LYS A 33 5.90 -12.10 -14.25
CA LYS A 33 5.97 -11.16 -13.14
C LYS A 33 4.78 -11.47 -12.25
N ASN A 34 4.99 -12.23 -11.18
CA ASN A 34 3.90 -12.51 -10.24
C ASN A 34 3.43 -11.18 -9.64
N LYS A 35 2.22 -10.75 -9.97
CA LYS A 35 1.61 -9.51 -9.50
C LYS A 35 1.53 -9.45 -7.97
N LEU A 36 1.23 -10.58 -7.33
CA LEU A 36 0.97 -10.64 -5.90
C LEU A 36 2.27 -10.72 -5.08
N PRO A 37 2.31 -10.13 -3.88
CA PRO A 37 3.45 -10.25 -2.98
C PRO A 37 3.66 -11.70 -2.50
N GLU A 38 4.90 -12.07 -2.18
CA GLU A 38 5.17 -13.35 -1.51
C GLU A 38 4.41 -13.44 -0.19
N PHE A 39 3.89 -14.64 0.10
CA PHE A 39 3.10 -14.89 1.30
C PHE A 39 3.48 -16.22 1.94
N SER A 40 3.67 -16.20 3.27
CA SER A 40 3.88 -17.39 4.08
C SER A 40 3.12 -17.29 5.40
N TRP A 41 2.71 -18.45 5.92
CA TRP A 41 2.20 -18.61 7.28
C TRP A 41 3.27 -19.04 8.30
N ASP A 42 4.56 -19.06 7.92
CA ASP A 42 5.63 -19.50 8.83
C ASP A 42 5.71 -18.60 10.05
N LYS A 43 5.51 -17.32 9.88
CA LYS A 43 5.46 -16.29 10.92
C LYS A 43 4.50 -15.16 10.54
N MET A 44 4.40 -14.14 11.40
CA MET A 44 3.51 -13.01 11.16
C MET A 44 3.78 -12.35 9.80
N PRO A 45 2.82 -12.36 8.86
CA PRO A 45 2.99 -11.74 7.56
C PRO A 45 2.92 -10.21 7.69
N LEU A 46 4.08 -9.60 7.73
CA LEU A 46 4.22 -8.15 7.88
C LEU A 46 4.35 -7.46 6.53
N TYR A 47 3.91 -6.20 6.46
CA TYR A 47 4.23 -5.26 5.39
C TYR A 47 4.64 -3.91 5.95
N MET A 48 5.08 -3.01 5.09
CA MET A 48 5.48 -1.66 5.51
C MET A 48 4.70 -0.59 4.76
N HIS A 49 4.20 0.39 5.52
CA HIS A 49 3.53 1.58 5.00
C HIS A 49 4.09 2.81 5.69
N LEU A 50 4.97 3.54 5.02
CA LEU A 50 5.76 4.57 5.69
C LEU A 50 6.20 5.69 4.74
N ARG A 51 6.56 6.83 5.34
CA ARG A 51 7.16 7.96 4.63
C ARG A 51 8.40 8.49 5.36
N LYS A 52 9.34 8.96 4.55
CA LYS A 52 10.51 9.69 5.02
C LYS A 52 10.84 10.76 4.00
N SER A 53 10.84 12.03 4.41
CA SER A 53 11.06 13.13 3.46
C SER A 53 12.50 13.23 2.95
N THR A 54 13.46 12.64 3.67
CA THR A 54 14.85 12.50 3.26
C THR A 54 15.14 11.11 2.70
N SER A 55 16.37 10.84 2.24
CA SER A 55 16.80 9.51 1.81
C SER A 55 16.81 8.51 2.97
N PHE A 56 16.58 7.24 2.66
CA PHE A 56 16.78 6.14 3.59
C PHE A 56 18.27 5.81 3.70
N SER A 57 18.74 5.53 4.91
CA SER A 57 20.07 5.00 5.18
C SER A 57 20.20 3.53 4.74
N ASN A 58 21.42 3.03 4.61
CA ASN A 58 21.67 1.62 4.27
C ASN A 58 21.02 0.65 5.28
N LYS A 59 21.05 0.99 6.59
CA LYS A 59 20.40 0.18 7.63
C LYS A 59 18.88 0.13 7.46
N GLU A 60 18.27 1.24 7.11
CA GLU A 60 16.83 1.33 6.86
C GLU A 60 16.44 0.54 5.60
N ILE A 61 17.22 0.64 4.53
CA ILE A 61 17.01 -0.15 3.30
C ILE A 61 17.17 -1.65 3.57
N GLN A 62 18.19 -2.07 4.32
CA GLN A 62 18.36 -3.47 4.75
C GLN A 62 17.16 -3.98 5.56
N TYR A 63 16.59 -3.14 6.40
CA TYR A 63 15.39 -3.51 7.16
C TYR A 63 14.16 -3.62 6.25
N LEU A 64 13.92 -2.63 5.39
CA LEU A 64 12.80 -2.60 4.45
C LEU A 64 12.82 -3.78 3.47
N SER A 65 14.00 -4.21 3.04
CA SER A 65 14.13 -5.34 2.11
C SER A 65 13.68 -6.70 2.68
N LYS A 66 13.37 -6.78 3.98
CA LYS A 66 12.81 -7.99 4.60
C LYS A 66 11.32 -8.19 4.32
N PHE A 67 10.62 -7.16 3.82
CA PHE A 67 9.17 -7.17 3.68
C PHE A 67 8.76 -7.47 2.23
N PRO A 68 7.75 -8.35 2.04
CA PRO A 68 7.27 -8.70 0.70
C PRO A 68 6.44 -7.60 0.04
N LEU A 69 5.89 -6.66 0.84
CA LEU A 69 5.05 -5.56 0.38
C LEU A 69 5.42 -4.28 1.10
N ILE A 70 5.64 -3.20 0.34
CA ILE A 70 6.01 -1.89 0.88
C ILE A 70 5.25 -0.80 0.15
N THR A 71 4.57 0.07 0.88
CA THR A 71 4.03 1.33 0.36
C THR A 71 4.90 2.48 0.82
N PHE A 72 5.49 3.19 -0.13
CA PHE A 72 6.13 4.47 0.13
C PHE A 72 5.13 5.59 -0.01
N GLU A 73 4.76 6.21 1.11
CA GLU A 73 3.78 7.29 1.17
C GLU A 73 4.26 8.61 0.55
N LYS A 74 3.30 9.54 0.44
CA LYS A 74 3.54 10.94 0.05
C LYS A 74 4.76 11.55 0.74
N THR A 75 5.43 12.43 0.05
CA THR A 75 6.67 13.13 0.49
C THR A 75 7.92 12.25 0.61
N THR A 76 7.85 10.93 0.34
CA THR A 76 9.03 10.05 0.44
C THR A 76 10.16 10.57 -0.44
N GLY A 77 11.31 10.84 0.18
CA GLY A 77 12.54 11.31 -0.47
C GLY A 77 12.47 12.72 -1.08
N SER A 78 11.34 13.41 -1.00
CA SER A 78 11.11 14.69 -1.71
C SER A 78 12.13 15.76 -1.37
N LYS A 79 12.55 15.88 -0.11
CA LYS A 79 13.56 16.84 0.31
C LYS A 79 14.95 16.53 -0.23
N THR A 80 15.31 15.27 -0.39
CA THR A 80 16.64 14.88 -0.89
C THR A 80 16.69 14.84 -2.41
N PHE A 81 15.62 14.41 -3.06
CA PHE A 81 15.62 14.11 -4.50
C PHE A 81 14.75 15.07 -5.32
N GLY A 82 14.16 16.08 -4.68
CA GLY A 82 13.40 17.15 -5.32
C GLY A 82 11.92 16.81 -5.57
N SER A 83 11.52 15.54 -5.54
CA SER A 83 10.11 15.17 -5.64
C SER A 83 9.83 13.78 -5.04
N THR A 84 8.55 13.52 -4.75
CA THR A 84 8.07 12.23 -4.22
C THR A 84 8.29 11.11 -5.24
N GLU A 85 8.07 11.35 -6.53
CA GLU A 85 8.29 10.38 -7.60
C GLU A 85 9.75 9.91 -7.61
N LYS A 86 10.69 10.86 -7.68
CA LYS A 86 12.13 10.56 -7.69
C LYS A 86 12.56 9.86 -6.40
N GLY A 87 12.07 10.33 -5.25
CA GLY A 87 12.37 9.76 -3.95
C GLY A 87 11.88 8.33 -3.81
N THR A 88 10.63 8.06 -4.21
CA THR A 88 10.05 6.71 -4.20
C THR A 88 10.80 5.75 -5.12
N ILE A 89 11.11 6.16 -6.35
CA ILE A 89 11.88 5.34 -7.30
C ILE A 89 13.29 5.03 -6.75
N LYS A 90 13.96 6.00 -6.13
CA LYS A 90 15.29 5.78 -5.52
C LYS A 90 15.23 4.78 -4.35
N ALA A 91 14.22 4.90 -3.48
CA ALA A 91 14.00 3.96 -2.38
C ALA A 91 13.66 2.56 -2.91
N ALA A 92 12.75 2.46 -3.88
CA ALA A 92 12.35 1.21 -4.52
C ALA A 92 13.54 0.49 -5.16
N LYS A 93 14.35 1.21 -5.95
CA LYS A 93 15.59 0.66 -6.54
C LYS A 93 16.55 0.12 -5.49
N ALA A 94 16.73 0.83 -4.37
CA ALA A 94 17.61 0.39 -3.30
C ALA A 94 17.09 -0.87 -2.60
N VAL A 95 15.79 -0.96 -2.33
CA VAL A 95 15.16 -2.16 -1.76
C VAL A 95 15.28 -3.34 -2.73
N LYS A 96 14.91 -3.18 -4.00
CA LYS A 96 14.92 -4.25 -5.00
C LYS A 96 16.33 -4.75 -5.35
N LYS A 97 17.36 -3.96 -5.12
CA LYS A 97 18.75 -4.43 -5.23
C LYS A 97 19.06 -5.54 -4.22
N ILE A 98 18.39 -5.56 -3.07
CA ILE A 98 18.57 -6.54 -1.99
C ILE A 98 17.51 -7.63 -2.07
N ASN A 99 16.25 -7.25 -2.26
CA ASN A 99 15.12 -8.16 -2.43
C ASN A 99 14.37 -7.81 -3.72
N PRO A 100 14.68 -8.44 -4.85
CA PRO A 100 14.00 -8.17 -6.12
C PRO A 100 12.53 -8.57 -6.12
N ASN A 101 12.10 -9.46 -5.21
CA ASN A 101 10.72 -9.96 -5.12
C ASN A 101 9.80 -9.03 -4.31
N ALA A 102 10.36 -8.09 -3.53
CA ALA A 102 9.55 -7.14 -2.78
C ALA A 102 8.64 -6.32 -3.72
N LYS A 103 7.35 -6.26 -3.42
CA LYS A 103 6.39 -5.43 -4.15
C LYS A 103 6.38 -4.03 -3.57
N ILE A 104 6.65 -3.06 -4.43
CA ILE A 104 6.75 -1.66 -4.05
C ILE A 104 5.58 -0.88 -4.65
N LEU A 105 4.76 -0.29 -3.80
CA LEU A 105 3.64 0.55 -4.19
C LEU A 105 3.99 2.03 -4.10
N TYR A 106 3.69 2.75 -5.17
CA TYR A 106 3.72 4.19 -5.22
C TYR A 106 2.43 4.76 -4.64
N TYR A 107 2.52 5.69 -3.70
CA TYR A 107 1.34 6.37 -3.14
C TYR A 107 0.83 7.45 -4.09
N LYS A 108 -0.46 7.42 -4.42
CA LYS A 108 -1.16 8.52 -5.07
C LYS A 108 -2.50 8.77 -4.42
N ASN A 109 -2.79 10.03 -4.11
CA ASN A 109 -4.10 10.44 -3.64
C ASN A 109 -5.01 10.67 -4.86
N VAL A 110 -6.27 10.21 -4.79
CA VAL A 110 -7.20 10.31 -5.93
C VAL A 110 -7.68 11.72 -6.18
N VAL A 111 -7.64 12.59 -5.17
CA VAL A 111 -8.23 13.92 -5.26
C VAL A 111 -7.44 15.00 -4.53
N ILE A 112 -6.65 14.68 -3.49
CA ILE A 112 -5.93 15.67 -2.69
C ILE A 112 -4.54 15.92 -3.28
N ASN A 113 -4.24 17.18 -3.60
CA ASN A 113 -2.89 17.61 -3.95
C ASN A 113 -2.06 17.87 -2.68
N TRP A 114 -1.33 16.86 -2.21
CA TRP A 114 -0.48 16.99 -1.03
C TRP A 114 0.78 17.85 -1.23
N GLY A 115 1.11 18.19 -2.49
CA GLY A 115 2.36 18.84 -2.85
C GLY A 115 3.57 17.89 -2.83
N GLY A 116 4.71 18.38 -3.34
CA GLY A 116 5.95 17.61 -3.42
C GLY A 116 5.97 16.52 -4.50
N TYR A 117 5.03 16.57 -5.42
CA TYR A 117 4.98 15.80 -6.66
C TYR A 117 5.32 16.75 -7.82
N SER A 118 6.46 16.55 -8.46
CA SER A 118 6.91 17.46 -9.51
C SER A 118 5.98 17.48 -10.72
N GLU A 119 5.37 16.37 -11.07
CA GLU A 119 4.40 16.29 -12.16
C GLU A 119 3.12 17.07 -11.80
N ASP A 120 2.60 16.93 -10.58
CA ASP A 120 1.42 17.68 -10.13
C ASP A 120 1.68 19.19 -10.09
N GLU A 121 2.88 19.60 -9.65
CA GLU A 121 3.27 21.01 -9.59
C GLU A 121 3.38 21.62 -10.98
N ASN A 122 3.98 20.91 -11.95
CA ASN A 122 4.08 21.34 -13.34
C ASN A 122 2.69 21.46 -14.00
N PHE A 123 1.86 20.43 -13.83
CA PHE A 123 0.49 20.44 -14.37
C PHE A 123 -0.34 21.60 -13.80
N LEU A 124 -0.28 21.84 -12.50
CA LEU A 124 -1.03 22.93 -11.87
C LEU A 124 -0.46 24.32 -12.18
N TYR A 125 0.81 24.42 -12.57
CA TYR A 125 1.37 25.66 -13.09
C TYR A 125 0.77 26.01 -14.45
N GLU A 126 0.60 25.03 -15.33
CA GLU A 126 -0.01 25.18 -16.66
C GLU A 126 -1.55 25.26 -16.60
N HIS A 127 -2.16 24.56 -15.64
CA HIS A 127 -3.61 24.40 -15.47
C HIS A 127 -4.06 24.74 -14.04
N PRO A 128 -3.97 26.01 -13.61
CA PRO A 128 -4.40 26.40 -12.27
C PRO A 128 -5.91 26.20 -12.02
N GLU A 129 -6.72 26.13 -13.09
CA GLU A 129 -8.15 25.83 -13.09
C GLU A 129 -8.46 24.35 -12.79
N ALA A 130 -7.47 23.45 -12.83
CA ALA A 130 -7.62 22.03 -12.48
C ALA A 130 -7.91 21.79 -10.97
N LEU A 131 -7.79 22.84 -10.16
CA LEU A 131 -8.15 22.78 -8.75
C LEU A 131 -9.64 23.05 -8.54
N LEU A 132 -10.24 22.23 -7.68
CA LEU A 132 -11.65 22.30 -7.32
C LEU A 132 -11.99 23.66 -6.70
N ILE A 133 -13.03 24.30 -7.23
CA ILE A 133 -13.58 25.57 -6.74
C ILE A 133 -14.81 25.26 -5.87
N ASN A 134 -14.92 25.92 -4.73
CA ASN A 134 -16.07 25.78 -3.84
C ASN A 134 -17.28 26.61 -4.33
N ALA A 135 -18.43 26.42 -3.70
CA ALA A 135 -19.67 27.13 -4.05
C ALA A 135 -19.60 28.68 -3.94
N LYS A 136 -18.52 29.20 -3.32
CA LYS A 136 -18.28 30.65 -3.21
C LYS A 136 -17.31 31.18 -4.27
N GLY A 137 -16.93 30.37 -5.25
CA GLY A 137 -15.95 30.74 -6.28
C GLY A 137 -14.48 30.76 -5.82
N GLN A 138 -14.15 30.16 -4.68
CA GLN A 138 -12.82 30.11 -4.12
C GLN A 138 -12.23 28.71 -4.27
N LYS A 139 -10.89 28.59 -4.30
CA LYS A 139 -10.22 27.28 -4.26
C LYS A 139 -10.66 26.49 -3.02
N SER A 140 -11.14 25.28 -3.24
CA SER A 140 -11.47 24.35 -2.15
C SER A 140 -10.19 23.80 -1.57
N VAL A 141 -9.98 23.93 -0.25
CA VAL A 141 -8.75 23.51 0.43
C VAL A 141 -9.05 22.69 1.67
N MET A 142 -8.08 21.91 2.10
CA MET A 142 -8.09 21.21 3.38
C MET A 142 -8.11 22.22 4.56
N PRO A 143 -8.44 21.80 5.78
CA PRO A 143 -8.45 22.67 6.97
C PRO A 143 -7.12 23.40 7.24
N ASN A 144 -6.00 22.93 6.68
CA ASN A 144 -4.72 23.62 6.77
C ASN A 144 -4.63 24.90 5.90
N GLY A 145 -5.68 25.21 5.12
CA GLY A 145 -5.79 26.39 4.27
C GLY A 145 -4.89 26.41 3.03
N LYS A 146 -4.13 25.34 2.77
CA LYS A 146 -3.10 25.32 1.71
C LYS A 146 -3.28 24.18 0.71
N THR A 147 -3.67 23.01 1.16
CA THR A 147 -3.77 21.80 0.34
C THR A 147 -5.06 21.79 -0.45
N GLY A 148 -4.98 21.91 -1.77
CA GLY A 148 -6.13 21.92 -2.68
C GLY A 148 -6.58 20.51 -3.07
N PHE A 149 -7.66 20.47 -3.84
CA PHE A 149 -8.19 19.24 -4.43
C PHE A 149 -8.17 19.36 -5.94
N PHE A 150 -7.82 18.27 -6.62
CA PHE A 150 -8.03 18.17 -8.06
C PHE A 150 -9.52 18.07 -8.37
N ASP A 151 -9.98 18.79 -9.40
CA ASP A 151 -11.35 18.68 -9.90
C ASP A 151 -11.50 17.49 -10.84
N ILE A 152 -11.63 16.29 -10.28
CA ILE A 152 -11.75 15.05 -11.06
C ILE A 152 -13.12 14.87 -11.73
N SER A 153 -14.05 15.81 -11.60
CA SER A 153 -15.24 15.87 -12.47
C SER A 153 -14.86 16.25 -13.92
N GLU A 154 -13.71 16.93 -14.09
CA GLU A 154 -13.19 17.35 -15.38
C GLU A 154 -12.37 16.24 -16.05
N ASP A 155 -12.67 15.95 -17.31
CA ASP A 155 -12.05 14.84 -18.05
C ASP A 155 -10.53 15.02 -18.24
N TYR A 156 -10.07 16.24 -18.55
CA TYR A 156 -8.64 16.51 -18.73
C TYR A 156 -7.84 16.32 -17.43
N VAL A 157 -8.44 16.57 -16.26
CA VAL A 157 -7.81 16.36 -14.96
C VAL A 157 -7.68 14.87 -14.68
N ARG A 158 -8.70 14.07 -15.00
CA ARG A 158 -8.62 12.60 -14.88
C ARG A 158 -7.57 12.01 -15.82
N LYS A 159 -7.53 12.46 -17.07
CA LYS A 159 -6.51 12.02 -18.06
C LYS A 159 -5.09 12.35 -17.60
N TYR A 160 -4.87 13.54 -17.06
CA TYR A 160 -3.60 13.91 -16.45
C TYR A 160 -3.25 12.97 -15.30
N TRP A 161 -4.18 12.75 -14.36
CA TRP A 161 -3.97 11.91 -13.18
C TRP A 161 -3.60 10.47 -13.57
N LEU A 162 -4.32 9.88 -14.53
CA LEU A 162 -4.05 8.55 -15.08
C LEU A 162 -2.68 8.48 -15.76
N HIS A 163 -2.34 9.47 -16.56
CA HIS A 163 -1.03 9.57 -17.22
C HIS A 163 0.11 9.61 -16.19
N HIS A 164 -0.03 10.41 -15.14
CA HIS A 164 0.96 10.49 -14.07
C HIS A 164 1.18 9.13 -13.40
N VAL A 165 0.10 8.45 -13.01
CA VAL A 165 0.20 7.13 -12.37
C VAL A 165 0.87 6.12 -13.31
N LYS A 166 0.44 6.07 -14.57
CA LYS A 166 1.02 5.19 -15.59
C LYS A 166 2.51 5.44 -15.75
N LYS A 167 2.93 6.69 -15.93
CA LYS A 167 4.34 7.09 -16.08
C LYS A 167 5.22 6.60 -14.92
N VAL A 168 4.72 6.65 -13.69
CA VAL A 168 5.49 6.17 -12.52
C VAL A 168 5.51 4.66 -12.46
N THR A 169 4.42 3.97 -12.77
CA THR A 169 4.33 2.50 -12.73
C THR A 169 5.05 1.81 -13.88
N GLU A 170 5.35 2.50 -14.97
CA GLU A 170 6.26 2.02 -16.03
C GLU A 170 7.71 1.87 -15.54
N ASN A 171 8.05 2.45 -14.40
CA ASN A 171 9.39 2.26 -13.82
C ASN A 171 9.56 0.83 -13.29
N PRO A 172 10.63 0.10 -13.69
CA PRO A 172 10.80 -1.32 -13.36
C PRO A 172 10.94 -1.64 -11.86
N PHE A 173 11.13 -0.62 -11.02
CA PHE A 173 11.23 -0.78 -9.57
C PHE A 173 9.90 -0.57 -8.84
N ILE A 174 8.86 -0.13 -9.55
CA ILE A 174 7.50 0.07 -9.00
C ILE A 174 6.62 -1.07 -9.48
N ASP A 175 5.90 -1.71 -8.56
CA ASP A 175 5.05 -2.88 -8.86
C ASP A 175 3.56 -2.54 -8.85
N GLY A 176 3.20 -1.29 -8.59
CA GLY A 176 1.82 -0.86 -8.57
C GLY A 176 1.60 0.43 -7.79
N VAL A 177 0.36 0.70 -7.47
CA VAL A 177 -0.06 1.94 -6.83
C VAL A 177 -0.92 1.70 -5.59
N PHE A 178 -0.67 2.51 -4.57
CA PHE A 178 -1.52 2.65 -3.40
C PHE A 178 -2.38 3.90 -3.57
N LEU A 179 -3.70 3.73 -3.51
CA LEU A 179 -4.70 4.78 -3.74
C LEU A 179 -5.36 5.22 -2.44
N ASP A 180 -5.27 6.50 -2.14
CA ASP A 180 -5.84 7.08 -0.92
C ASP A 180 -6.97 8.07 -1.21
N ALA A 181 -7.77 8.36 -0.19
CA ALA A 181 -8.93 9.25 -0.20
C ALA A 181 -10.15 8.77 -1.03
N ASN A 182 -10.19 7.51 -1.46
CA ASN A 182 -11.33 6.94 -2.17
C ASN A 182 -12.65 7.17 -1.42
N ILE A 183 -12.66 6.93 -0.12
CA ILE A 183 -13.84 7.12 0.74
C ILE A 183 -14.33 8.57 0.73
N LYS A 184 -13.41 9.56 0.69
CA LYS A 184 -13.78 10.98 0.68
C LYS A 184 -14.59 11.37 -0.56
N VAL A 185 -14.29 10.71 -1.67
CA VAL A 185 -14.99 10.96 -2.95
C VAL A 185 -16.33 10.25 -2.99
N LEU A 186 -16.40 9.03 -2.45
CA LEU A 186 -17.58 8.18 -2.49
C LEU A 186 -18.66 8.60 -1.48
N VAL A 187 -18.26 9.25 -0.38
CA VAL A 187 -19.16 9.66 0.69
C VAL A 187 -19.57 11.12 0.50
N PRO A 188 -20.88 11.44 0.38
CA PRO A 188 -21.35 12.78 0.06
C PRO A 188 -20.87 13.87 1.04
N GLY A 189 -20.84 13.56 2.33
CA GLY A 189 -20.60 14.54 3.40
C GLY A 189 -19.26 15.29 3.32
N PHE A 190 -18.27 14.76 2.61
CA PHE A 190 -16.97 15.44 2.51
C PHE A 190 -16.98 16.59 1.49
N PHE A 191 -17.57 16.38 0.32
CA PHE A 191 -17.57 17.40 -0.75
C PHE A 191 -18.87 18.17 -0.83
N ASN A 192 -20.03 17.58 -0.52
CA ASN A 192 -21.33 18.23 -0.66
C ASN A 192 -21.37 19.59 0.05
N SER A 193 -20.91 19.67 1.30
CA SER A 193 -20.84 20.93 2.05
C SER A 193 -19.92 21.99 1.43
N ARG A 194 -19.04 21.62 0.51
CA ARG A 194 -18.04 22.48 -0.13
C ARG A 194 -18.49 22.97 -1.51
N VAL A 195 -19.08 22.08 -2.30
CA VAL A 195 -19.31 22.31 -3.73
C VAL A 195 -20.78 22.13 -4.15
N GLY A 196 -21.64 21.65 -3.25
CA GLY A 196 -23.04 21.31 -3.53
C GLY A 196 -23.20 19.89 -4.09
N GLU A 197 -24.43 19.42 -4.14
CA GLU A 197 -24.79 18.04 -4.46
C GLU A 197 -24.46 17.67 -5.91
N GLU A 198 -24.82 18.52 -6.86
CA GLU A 198 -24.57 18.27 -8.29
C GLU A 198 -23.09 18.08 -8.59
N LYS A 199 -22.23 18.96 -8.10
CA LYS A 199 -20.79 18.85 -8.29
C LYS A 199 -20.20 17.65 -7.52
N GLN A 200 -20.73 17.31 -6.36
CA GLN A 200 -20.35 16.10 -5.61
C GLN A 200 -20.63 14.83 -6.44
N GLU A 201 -21.81 14.71 -7.06
CA GLU A 201 -22.13 13.54 -7.89
C GLU A 201 -21.28 13.52 -9.17
N ALA A 202 -20.97 14.67 -9.75
CA ALA A 202 -20.03 14.75 -10.88
C ALA A 202 -18.60 14.28 -10.50
N ILE A 203 -18.10 14.67 -9.32
CA ILE A 203 -16.83 14.21 -8.76
C ILE A 203 -16.84 12.69 -8.56
N LYS A 204 -17.90 12.14 -7.97
CA LYS A 204 -18.06 10.70 -7.73
C LYS A 204 -18.14 9.92 -9.04
N SER A 205 -18.91 10.40 -10.02
CA SER A 205 -18.98 9.80 -11.34
C SER A 205 -17.63 9.82 -12.06
N GLY A 206 -16.92 10.96 -12.01
CA GLY A 206 -15.56 11.08 -12.54
C GLY A 206 -14.58 10.12 -11.87
N TYR A 207 -14.67 9.94 -10.56
CA TYR A 207 -13.86 8.97 -9.83
C TYR A 207 -14.12 7.53 -10.30
N LEU A 208 -15.38 7.13 -10.43
CA LEU A 208 -15.72 5.76 -10.85
C LEU A 208 -15.21 5.46 -12.26
N SER A 209 -15.35 6.42 -13.19
CA SER A 209 -14.77 6.32 -14.53
C SER A 209 -13.23 6.24 -14.46
N MET A 210 -12.60 7.10 -13.68
CA MET A 210 -11.13 7.13 -13.53
C MET A 210 -10.59 5.79 -12.96
N MET A 211 -11.30 5.14 -12.03
CA MET A 211 -10.86 3.85 -11.49
C MET A 211 -11.04 2.71 -12.49
N ALA A 212 -12.10 2.71 -13.29
CA ALA A 212 -12.28 1.75 -14.38
C ALA A 212 -11.19 1.88 -15.45
N ASP A 213 -10.86 3.12 -15.82
CA ASP A 213 -9.80 3.40 -16.79
C ASP A 213 -8.41 3.02 -16.24
N LEU A 214 -8.17 3.24 -14.94
CA LEU A 214 -6.91 2.87 -14.29
C LEU A 214 -6.66 1.37 -14.33
N ASP A 215 -7.65 0.55 -13.96
CA ASP A 215 -7.57 -0.90 -14.00
C ASP A 215 -7.24 -1.39 -15.41
N SER A 216 -7.96 -0.86 -16.41
CA SER A 216 -7.73 -1.17 -17.83
C SER A 216 -6.34 -0.75 -18.33
N GLN A 217 -5.81 0.40 -17.90
CA GLN A 217 -4.54 0.96 -18.41
C GLN A 217 -3.31 0.35 -17.76
N LEU A 218 -3.38 -0.05 -16.51
CA LEU A 218 -2.24 -0.62 -15.78
C LEU A 218 -2.10 -2.14 -15.99
N GLY A 219 -3.18 -2.81 -16.41
CA GLY A 219 -3.19 -4.22 -16.75
C GLY A 219 -2.84 -5.14 -15.56
N ASP A 220 -2.59 -6.41 -15.89
CA ASP A 220 -2.38 -7.47 -14.89
C ASP A 220 -1.02 -7.42 -14.19
N ASP A 221 -0.09 -6.57 -14.64
CA ASP A 221 1.26 -6.51 -14.09
C ASP A 221 1.41 -5.60 -12.87
N ASN A 222 0.45 -4.70 -12.64
CA ASN A 222 0.48 -3.70 -11.59
C ASN A 222 -0.51 -3.99 -10.46
N LEU A 223 -0.02 -3.98 -9.23
CA LEU A 223 -0.82 -4.22 -8.03
C LEU A 223 -1.57 -2.94 -7.62
N LEU A 224 -2.89 -2.99 -7.59
CA LEU A 224 -3.77 -1.89 -7.19
C LEU A 224 -4.31 -2.11 -5.77
N ILE A 225 -3.84 -1.34 -4.80
CA ILE A 225 -4.32 -1.39 -3.42
C ILE A 225 -4.98 -0.04 -3.07
N ALA A 226 -6.24 -0.08 -2.63
CA ALA A 226 -6.98 1.13 -2.28
C ALA A 226 -7.33 1.20 -0.79
N ASN A 227 -7.31 2.40 -0.21
CA ASN A 227 -7.92 2.66 1.09
C ASN A 227 -9.44 2.77 0.91
N ILE A 228 -10.16 1.63 0.96
CA ILE A 228 -11.57 1.58 0.57
C ILE A 228 -12.46 0.78 1.55
N LEU A 229 -12.01 -0.34 2.08
CA LEU A 229 -12.79 -1.09 3.08
C LEU A 229 -12.88 -0.31 4.38
N ARG A 230 -14.09 0.09 4.73
CA ARG A 230 -14.37 0.79 5.98
C ARG A 230 -15.84 0.70 6.35
N VAL A 231 -16.11 0.43 7.62
CA VAL A 231 -17.47 0.54 8.17
C VAL A 231 -17.91 1.98 8.12
N ARG A 232 -19.00 2.24 7.41
CA ARG A 232 -19.62 3.56 7.27
C ARG A 232 -21.11 3.42 7.01
N PRO A 233 -21.96 4.34 7.52
CA PRO A 233 -23.38 4.31 7.23
C PRO A 233 -23.75 4.39 5.75
N GLU A 234 -22.88 5.05 4.96
CA GLU A 234 -23.09 5.23 3.52
C GLU A 234 -22.68 4.00 2.70
N PHE A 235 -22.05 3.01 3.31
CA PHE A 235 -21.62 1.78 2.65
C PHE A 235 -22.38 0.57 3.19
N GLU A 236 -23.29 0.04 2.42
CA GLU A 236 -24.11 -1.13 2.77
C GLU A 236 -23.22 -2.35 3.11
N ASP A 237 -22.10 -2.51 2.39
CA ASP A 237 -21.19 -3.66 2.50
C ASP A 237 -19.78 -3.28 2.99
N SER A 238 -19.65 -2.17 3.69
CA SER A 238 -18.37 -1.61 4.16
C SER A 238 -17.38 -1.29 3.03
N GLY A 239 -17.86 -1.00 1.82
CA GLY A 239 -17.08 -0.62 0.66
C GLY A 239 -16.60 -1.77 -0.22
N ARG A 240 -17.03 -3.01 0.05
CA ARG A 240 -16.63 -4.20 -0.73
C ARG A 240 -17.03 -4.13 -2.21
N ALA A 241 -18.18 -3.54 -2.54
CA ALA A 241 -18.63 -3.35 -3.93
C ALA A 241 -17.60 -2.63 -4.82
N TYR A 242 -16.77 -1.77 -4.22
CA TYR A 242 -15.73 -1.04 -4.94
C TYR A 242 -14.44 -1.83 -5.16
N LEU A 243 -14.27 -3.00 -4.52
CA LEU A 243 -13.09 -3.86 -4.72
C LEU A 243 -13.03 -4.49 -6.12
N LYS A 244 -14.07 -4.34 -6.93
CA LYS A 244 -14.04 -4.73 -8.34
C LYS A 244 -12.97 -3.99 -9.16
N PHE A 245 -12.55 -2.82 -8.74
CA PHE A 245 -11.50 -2.01 -9.40
C PHE A 245 -10.09 -2.28 -8.87
N PHE A 246 -9.95 -3.07 -7.80
CA PHE A 246 -8.68 -3.19 -7.06
C PHE A 246 -8.34 -4.64 -6.76
N ASP A 247 -7.04 -4.92 -6.66
CA ASP A 247 -6.54 -6.22 -6.22
C ASP A 247 -6.68 -6.41 -4.71
N GLY A 248 -6.83 -5.33 -3.97
CA GLY A 248 -6.97 -5.41 -2.54
C GLY A 248 -7.28 -4.08 -1.86
N SER A 249 -7.37 -4.16 -0.54
CA SER A 249 -7.60 -3.00 0.30
C SER A 249 -6.55 -2.83 1.38
N TYR A 250 -6.18 -1.59 1.56
CA TYR A 250 -5.58 -1.10 2.79
C TYR A 250 -6.66 -0.85 3.83
N ILE A 251 -6.39 -1.24 5.08
CA ILE A 251 -7.31 -1.07 6.18
C ILE A 251 -6.71 -0.09 7.18
N GLU A 252 -7.40 1.04 7.39
CA GLU A 252 -7.02 2.09 8.33
C GLU A 252 -8.18 2.41 9.25
N GLY A 253 -7.87 2.85 10.48
CA GLY A 253 -8.91 3.23 11.44
C GLY A 253 -9.84 2.10 11.84
N PHE A 254 -9.35 0.87 11.85
CA PHE A 254 -10.13 -0.35 12.06
C PHE A 254 -10.75 -0.45 13.45
N GLU A 255 -10.19 0.22 14.44
CA GLU A 255 -10.66 0.23 15.82
C GLU A 255 -11.23 1.59 16.23
N HIS A 256 -11.84 2.33 15.32
CA HIS A 256 -12.51 3.58 15.66
C HIS A 256 -13.98 3.34 16.04
N GLU A 257 -14.38 3.89 17.17
CA GLU A 257 -15.79 4.17 17.43
C GLU A 257 -16.22 5.33 16.52
N SER A 258 -17.14 5.07 15.64
CA SER A 258 -17.58 6.08 14.67
C SER A 258 -19.08 5.94 14.43
N PHE A 259 -19.72 7.04 14.05
CA PHE A 259 -21.11 7.06 13.61
C PHE A 259 -22.14 6.64 14.67
N GLY A 260 -21.84 6.81 15.97
CA GLY A 260 -22.73 6.41 17.05
C GLY A 260 -22.86 4.91 17.27
N MET A 261 -22.05 4.09 16.60
CA MET A 261 -21.97 2.65 16.81
C MET A 261 -21.13 2.35 18.06
N ALA A 262 -21.51 1.30 18.81
CA ALA A 262 -20.63 0.73 19.83
C ALA A 262 -19.34 0.19 19.20
N TYR A 263 -18.25 0.27 19.93
CA TYR A 263 -16.93 -0.20 19.47
C TYR A 263 -16.95 -1.64 18.94
N GLU A 264 -17.57 -2.53 19.71
CA GLU A 264 -17.67 -3.95 19.38
C GLU A 264 -18.49 -4.21 18.12
N ASP A 265 -19.55 -3.43 17.87
CA ASP A 265 -20.38 -3.55 16.67
C ASP A 265 -19.63 -3.05 15.44
N TYR A 266 -18.98 -1.89 15.57
CA TYR A 266 -18.14 -1.33 14.51
C TYR A 266 -17.01 -2.28 14.13
N LEU A 267 -16.29 -2.82 15.12
CA LEU A 267 -15.19 -3.73 14.88
C LEU A 267 -15.66 -5.07 14.31
N ALA A 268 -16.79 -5.61 14.80
CA ALA A 268 -17.36 -6.86 14.30
C ALA A 268 -17.75 -6.75 12.82
N GLN A 269 -18.37 -5.65 12.41
CA GLN A 269 -18.72 -5.38 11.02
C GLN A 269 -17.46 -5.23 10.15
N GLY A 270 -16.44 -4.56 10.67
CA GLY A 270 -15.14 -4.43 10.00
C GLY A 270 -14.44 -5.79 9.81
N ILE A 271 -14.39 -6.63 10.84
CA ILE A 271 -13.86 -7.99 10.77
C ILE A 271 -14.58 -8.80 9.68
N GLU A 272 -15.90 -8.75 9.65
CA GLU A 272 -16.68 -9.48 8.65
C GLU A 272 -16.37 -9.03 7.22
N ALA A 273 -16.30 -7.72 6.99
CA ALA A 273 -15.97 -7.17 5.67
C ALA A 273 -14.58 -7.59 5.19
N VAL A 274 -13.58 -7.53 6.09
CA VAL A 274 -12.21 -7.96 5.78
C VAL A 274 -12.14 -9.45 5.51
N GLN A 275 -12.77 -10.30 6.35
CA GLN A 275 -12.81 -11.75 6.16
C GLN A 275 -13.42 -12.13 4.80
N LYS A 276 -14.56 -11.54 4.43
CA LYS A 276 -15.22 -11.82 3.15
C LYS A 276 -14.28 -11.45 1.98
N SER A 277 -13.69 -10.27 2.01
CA SER A 277 -12.77 -9.81 0.95
C SER A 277 -11.50 -10.66 0.84
N ALA A 278 -10.92 -11.04 1.99
CA ALA A 278 -9.73 -11.89 2.02
C ALA A 278 -10.01 -13.30 1.45
N ARG A 279 -11.18 -13.88 1.75
CA ARG A 279 -11.63 -15.18 1.20
C ARG A 279 -11.87 -15.14 -0.31
N GLU A 280 -12.22 -13.98 -0.84
CA GLU A 280 -12.35 -13.74 -2.29
C GLU A 280 -10.98 -13.54 -2.97
N GLY A 281 -9.87 -13.71 -2.23
CA GLY A 281 -8.50 -13.62 -2.75
C GLY A 281 -7.95 -12.20 -2.83
N LYS A 282 -8.64 -11.20 -2.28
CA LYS A 282 -8.14 -9.83 -2.24
C LYS A 282 -6.96 -9.68 -1.29
N VAL A 283 -5.96 -8.90 -1.70
CA VAL A 283 -4.85 -8.52 -0.82
C VAL A 283 -5.37 -7.63 0.29
N ILE A 284 -5.05 -7.96 1.53
CA ILE A 284 -5.40 -7.17 2.71
C ILE A 284 -4.14 -6.61 3.35
N ALA A 285 -4.00 -5.30 3.36
CA ALA A 285 -2.90 -4.58 4.01
C ALA A 285 -3.44 -3.85 5.25
N MET A 286 -3.41 -4.50 6.41
CA MET A 286 -4.04 -4.02 7.64
C MET A 286 -3.06 -3.16 8.46
N SER A 287 -3.36 -1.88 8.61
CA SER A 287 -2.61 -0.93 9.41
C SER A 287 -3.28 -0.74 10.78
N LEU A 288 -2.59 -1.16 11.84
CA LEU A 288 -3.13 -1.18 13.20
C LEU A 288 -2.31 -0.29 14.15
N GLY A 289 -2.96 0.69 14.76
CA GLY A 289 -2.32 1.67 15.63
C GLY A 289 -1.94 1.10 17.01
N ILE A 290 -0.65 0.93 17.29
CA ILE A 290 -0.16 0.46 18.59
C ILE A 290 -0.44 1.48 19.71
N GLY A 291 -0.37 2.77 19.41
CA GLY A 291 -0.58 3.83 20.40
C GLY A 291 -2.04 4.06 20.80
N LYS A 292 -3.02 3.55 20.05
CA LYS A 292 -4.43 3.68 20.38
C LYS A 292 -4.80 2.73 21.52
N GLY A 293 -5.45 3.26 22.55
CA GLY A 293 -5.85 2.49 23.74
C GLY A 293 -4.84 2.51 24.88
N LEU A 294 -3.65 3.07 24.73
CA LEU A 294 -2.82 3.49 25.84
C LEU A 294 -3.42 4.79 26.41
N LYS A 295 -3.62 4.85 27.72
CA LYS A 295 -4.27 5.95 28.47
C LYS A 295 -3.61 7.31 28.30
N ASN A 296 -3.02 7.71 27.26
CA ASN A 296 -2.45 9.02 26.90
C ASN A 296 -2.00 9.01 25.43
N ALA A 297 -2.73 8.35 24.54
CA ALA A 297 -2.44 8.37 23.10
C ALA A 297 -2.61 9.78 22.46
N GLU A 298 -3.21 10.73 23.20
CA GLU A 298 -3.29 12.14 22.83
C GLU A 298 -2.09 12.96 23.30
N ALA A 299 -1.33 12.49 24.30
CA ALA A 299 -0.07 13.08 24.69
C ALA A 299 0.98 12.73 23.62
N GLY A 300 1.66 13.74 23.13
CA GLY A 300 2.51 13.70 21.93
C GLY A 300 3.47 12.50 21.84
N ILE A 301 3.93 12.25 20.67
CA ILE A 301 4.79 11.14 20.22
C ILE A 301 5.95 10.77 21.17
N ASP A 302 6.46 11.73 21.94
CA ASP A 302 7.54 11.49 22.92
C ASP A 302 7.09 10.66 24.15
N ASP A 303 5.81 10.74 24.54
CA ASP A 303 5.27 9.91 25.62
C ASP A 303 5.02 8.48 25.16
N VAL A 304 4.59 8.29 23.91
CA VAL A 304 4.46 6.96 23.30
C VAL A 304 5.84 6.30 23.20
N ARG A 305 6.89 7.02 22.82
CA ARG A 305 8.27 6.51 22.75
C ARG A 305 8.80 6.03 24.11
N LYS A 306 8.49 6.73 25.17
CA LYS A 306 8.92 6.36 26.53
C LYS A 306 8.15 5.15 27.06
N LYS A 307 6.86 4.99 26.67
CA LYS A 307 5.98 3.93 27.13
C LYS A 307 6.10 2.63 26.34
N VAL A 308 6.35 2.70 25.04
CA VAL A 308 6.50 1.54 24.13
C VAL A 308 7.67 0.62 24.51
N SER A 309 8.64 1.07 25.25
CA SER A 309 9.84 0.28 25.56
C SER A 309 9.81 -0.51 26.88
N LYS A 310 8.83 -0.32 27.77
CA LYS A 310 8.90 -0.79 29.16
C LYS A 310 7.67 -1.49 29.73
N HIS A 311 6.54 -1.71 28.98
CA HIS A 311 5.28 -2.05 29.63
C HIS A 311 4.60 -3.32 29.13
N GLU A 312 4.09 -4.09 30.09
CA GLU A 312 3.09 -5.14 29.95
C GLU A 312 1.90 -4.69 29.10
N ASP A 313 1.48 -3.44 29.21
CA ASP A 313 0.44 -2.83 28.39
C ASP A 313 0.77 -2.78 26.89
N PHE A 314 2.03 -2.53 26.52
CA PHE A 314 2.43 -2.59 25.11
C PHE A 314 2.35 -4.01 24.56
N SER A 315 2.83 -5.00 25.31
CA SER A 315 2.81 -6.40 24.90
C SER A 315 1.39 -6.91 24.75
N LYS A 316 0.51 -6.58 25.70
CA LYS A 316 -0.93 -6.89 25.64
C LYS A 316 -1.61 -6.18 24.45
N ARG A 317 -1.28 -4.91 24.22
CA ARG A 317 -1.81 -4.17 23.10
C ARG A 317 -1.37 -4.76 21.76
N LEU A 318 -0.10 -5.09 21.60
CA LEU A 318 0.42 -5.73 20.41
C LEU A 318 -0.26 -7.09 20.18
N GLU A 319 -0.37 -7.91 21.22
CA GLU A 319 -1.05 -9.22 21.15
C GLU A 319 -2.52 -9.07 20.69
N TYR A 320 -3.24 -8.08 21.22
CA TYR A 320 -4.61 -7.79 20.82
C TYR A 320 -4.72 -7.43 19.34
N LEU A 321 -3.83 -6.57 18.83
CA LEU A 321 -3.80 -6.21 17.42
C LEU A 321 -3.48 -7.40 16.51
N LEU A 322 -2.52 -8.23 16.92
CA LEU A 322 -2.17 -9.44 16.19
C LEU A 322 -3.31 -10.46 16.20
N ALA A 323 -4.05 -10.57 17.32
CA ALA A 323 -5.24 -11.42 17.39
C ALA A 323 -6.36 -10.90 16.44
N ILE A 324 -6.63 -9.59 16.40
CA ILE A 324 -7.54 -8.98 15.40
C ILE A 324 -7.13 -9.37 13.99
N PHE A 325 -5.85 -9.18 13.66
CA PHE A 325 -5.34 -9.54 12.35
C PHE A 325 -5.53 -11.02 12.04
N LEU A 326 -5.15 -11.92 12.96
CA LEU A 326 -5.20 -13.37 12.73
C LEU A 326 -6.62 -13.90 12.57
N VAL A 327 -7.63 -13.31 13.21
CA VAL A 327 -9.03 -13.70 12.98
C VAL A 327 -9.56 -13.22 11.63
N CYS A 328 -8.97 -12.17 11.05
CA CYS A 328 -9.33 -11.64 9.74
C CYS A 328 -8.58 -12.30 8.58
N ALA A 329 -7.31 -12.68 8.81
CA ALA A 329 -6.36 -12.95 7.75
C ALA A 329 -6.66 -14.23 6.96
N GLU A 330 -6.53 -14.15 5.65
CA GLU A 330 -6.41 -15.26 4.72
C GLU A 330 -5.11 -15.11 3.90
N LYS A 331 -4.87 -15.98 2.91
CA LYS A 331 -3.71 -15.84 2.03
C LYS A 331 -3.67 -14.41 1.45
N TYR A 332 -2.49 -13.81 1.39
CA TYR A 332 -2.24 -12.42 0.97
C TYR A 332 -2.76 -11.34 1.93
N SER A 333 -2.96 -11.69 3.20
CA SER A 333 -3.22 -10.70 4.25
C SER A 333 -1.93 -10.36 4.99
N TYR A 334 -1.68 -9.08 5.20
CA TYR A 334 -0.46 -8.54 5.82
C TYR A 334 -0.83 -7.53 6.89
N VAL A 335 0.00 -7.42 7.92
CA VAL A 335 -0.23 -6.47 9.02
C VAL A 335 0.95 -5.52 9.23
N TYR A 336 0.64 -4.28 9.55
CA TYR A 336 1.59 -3.24 9.96
C TYR A 336 1.15 -2.63 11.29
N PRO A 337 1.61 -3.15 12.43
CA PRO A 337 1.44 -2.50 13.72
C PRO A 337 2.34 -1.26 13.78
N HIS A 338 1.76 -0.07 13.99
CA HIS A 338 2.49 1.20 13.87
C HIS A 338 2.11 2.24 14.93
N ASP A 339 3.00 3.19 15.15
CA ASP A 339 2.80 4.39 15.97
C ASP A 339 2.76 5.68 15.12
N GLY A 340 2.55 5.52 13.82
CA GLY A 340 2.50 6.57 12.80
C GLY A 340 3.28 6.19 11.55
N TYR A 341 3.08 6.92 10.47
CA TYR A 341 3.69 6.62 9.16
C TYR A 341 5.02 7.33 8.92
N GLY A 342 5.29 8.41 9.63
CA GLY A 342 6.53 9.19 9.49
C GLY A 342 7.67 8.55 10.27
N THR A 343 8.71 8.10 9.56
CA THR A 343 9.86 7.41 10.16
C THR A 343 10.60 8.25 11.19
N GLU A 344 10.64 9.58 11.01
CA GLU A 344 11.30 10.50 11.92
C GLU A 344 10.62 10.57 13.30
N LYS A 345 9.34 10.19 13.36
CA LYS A 345 8.50 10.27 14.57
C LYS A 345 8.15 8.91 15.15
N SER A 346 8.31 7.83 14.37
CA SER A 346 8.00 6.47 14.81
C SER A 346 9.10 5.92 15.72
N ALA A 347 8.68 5.29 16.82
CA ALA A 347 9.57 4.57 17.72
C ALA A 347 9.67 3.06 17.38
N VAL A 348 8.77 2.55 16.56
CA VAL A 348 8.60 1.09 16.33
C VAL A 348 8.93 0.63 14.92
N TRP A 349 8.97 1.49 13.92
CA TRP A 349 9.05 1.07 12.52
C TRP A 349 10.32 0.26 12.16
N LEU A 350 11.44 0.48 12.86
CA LEU A 350 12.69 -0.28 12.69
C LEU A 350 12.87 -1.41 13.72
N LYS A 351 11.82 -1.76 14.45
CA LYS A 351 11.90 -2.79 15.48
C LYS A 351 11.23 -4.08 15.02
N THR A 352 11.86 -5.20 15.33
CA THR A 352 11.26 -6.53 15.26
C THR A 352 10.89 -6.96 16.66
N PHE A 353 9.63 -7.28 16.90
CA PHE A 353 9.16 -7.78 18.18
C PHE A 353 9.16 -9.32 18.18
N PRO A 354 9.46 -9.97 19.31
CA PRO A 354 9.47 -11.44 19.39
C PRO A 354 8.17 -12.09 18.90
N GLN A 355 7.04 -11.42 19.08
CA GLN A 355 5.72 -11.88 18.62
C GLN A 355 5.64 -12.06 17.10
N TYR A 356 6.45 -11.32 16.33
CA TYR A 356 6.47 -11.42 14.86
C TYR A 356 7.16 -12.68 14.34
N GLU A 357 8.11 -13.20 15.13
CA GLU A 357 8.96 -14.34 14.73
C GLU A 357 8.42 -15.69 15.22
N LYS A 358 7.33 -15.68 16.02
CA LYS A 358 6.72 -16.92 16.49
C LYS A 358 6.06 -17.70 15.35
N PRO A 359 6.17 -19.03 15.32
CA PRO A 359 5.59 -19.84 14.27
C PRO A 359 4.06 -19.77 14.32
N LEU A 360 3.43 -19.58 13.18
CA LEU A 360 1.97 -19.60 13.03
C LEU A 360 1.49 -20.95 12.48
N GLY A 361 2.09 -21.40 11.39
CA GLY A 361 1.57 -22.50 10.58
C GLY A 361 0.29 -22.12 9.84
N LYS A 362 -0.21 -23.01 8.99
CA LYS A 362 -1.43 -22.76 8.20
C LYS A 362 -2.66 -22.70 9.09
N PRO A 363 -3.68 -21.88 8.75
CA PRO A 363 -4.95 -21.92 9.45
C PRO A 363 -5.64 -23.28 9.26
N LEU A 364 -6.15 -23.84 10.34
CA LEU A 364 -6.90 -25.11 10.35
C LEU A 364 -8.39 -24.91 10.07
N GLY A 365 -8.78 -23.69 9.74
CA GLY A 365 -10.14 -23.31 9.40
C GLY A 365 -10.37 -21.80 9.50
N PHE A 366 -11.59 -21.39 9.25
CA PHE A 366 -12.01 -20.01 9.42
C PHE A 366 -12.19 -19.67 10.90
N ALA A 367 -12.10 -18.38 11.23
CA ALA A 367 -12.45 -17.91 12.55
C ALA A 367 -13.93 -18.19 12.86
N LYS A 368 -14.20 -18.66 14.07
CA LYS A 368 -15.54 -18.83 14.62
C LYS A 368 -15.89 -17.61 15.46
N ARG A 369 -17.17 -17.21 15.45
CA ARG A 369 -17.68 -16.09 16.23
C ARG A 369 -18.85 -16.52 17.08
N GLU A 370 -18.79 -16.16 18.36
CA GLU A 370 -19.89 -16.30 19.34
C GLU A 370 -20.06 -14.96 20.05
N GLY A 371 -21.13 -14.23 19.72
CA GLY A 371 -21.30 -12.84 20.18
C GLY A 371 -20.16 -11.94 19.70
N TYR A 372 -19.34 -11.43 20.63
CA TYR A 372 -18.15 -10.61 20.35
C TYR A 372 -16.83 -11.34 20.61
N ILE A 373 -16.89 -12.65 20.80
CA ILE A 373 -15.72 -13.51 20.96
C ILE A 373 -15.43 -14.21 19.65
N TYR A 374 -14.18 -14.18 19.25
CA TYR A 374 -13.65 -14.86 18.07
C TYR A 374 -12.61 -15.88 18.48
N THR A 375 -12.65 -17.07 17.84
CA THR A 375 -11.62 -18.09 18.00
C THR A 375 -11.15 -18.56 16.64
N ARG A 376 -9.85 -18.83 16.50
CA ARG A 376 -9.27 -19.42 15.29
C ARG A 376 -8.10 -20.31 15.64
N LYS A 377 -7.95 -21.42 14.93
CA LYS A 377 -6.84 -22.36 15.13
C LYS A 377 -5.92 -22.34 13.92
N PHE A 378 -4.63 -22.31 14.21
CA PHE A 378 -3.53 -22.52 13.27
C PHE A 378 -2.74 -23.76 13.71
N GLU A 379 -1.83 -24.25 12.85
CA GLU A 379 -1.00 -25.41 13.20
C GLU A 379 -0.22 -25.19 14.50
N HIS A 380 0.31 -23.98 14.73
CA HIS A 380 1.21 -23.67 15.85
C HIS A 380 0.67 -22.62 16.83
N VAL A 381 -0.50 -22.06 16.61
CA VAL A 381 -1.12 -21.10 17.54
C VAL A 381 -2.63 -21.21 17.54
N ASP A 382 -3.22 -21.13 18.73
CA ASP A 382 -4.65 -20.96 18.93
C ASP A 382 -4.95 -19.53 19.35
N VAL A 383 -5.84 -18.87 18.61
CA VAL A 383 -6.23 -17.46 18.80
C VAL A 383 -7.57 -17.41 19.52
N TRP A 384 -7.63 -16.61 20.57
CA TRP A 384 -8.86 -16.20 21.24
C TRP A 384 -8.87 -14.67 21.32
N LEU A 385 -9.99 -14.05 20.98
CA LEU A 385 -10.16 -12.59 20.91
C LEU A 385 -11.55 -12.20 21.39
N ASP A 386 -11.62 -11.36 22.42
CA ASP A 386 -12.85 -10.71 22.89
C ASP A 386 -12.77 -9.22 22.54
N ILE A 387 -13.51 -8.82 21.51
CA ILE A 387 -13.47 -7.43 21.03
C ILE A 387 -14.23 -6.47 21.93
N LYS A 388 -15.23 -6.96 22.70
CA LYS A 388 -16.00 -6.14 23.65
C LYS A 388 -15.15 -5.72 24.84
N ASN A 389 -14.42 -6.67 25.42
CA ASN A 389 -13.54 -6.44 26.58
C ASN A 389 -12.10 -6.04 26.18
N LYS A 390 -11.79 -5.98 24.88
CA LYS A 390 -10.48 -5.63 24.30
C LYS A 390 -9.35 -6.52 24.86
N THR A 391 -9.62 -7.82 24.94
CA THR A 391 -8.68 -8.83 25.45
C THR A 391 -8.42 -9.92 24.44
N SER A 392 -7.25 -10.54 24.53
CA SER A 392 -6.85 -11.61 23.61
C SER A 392 -5.93 -12.62 24.28
N LYS A 393 -5.76 -13.78 23.63
CA LYS A 393 -4.75 -14.79 23.95
C LYS A 393 -4.23 -15.42 22.65
N LEU A 394 -2.93 -15.46 22.50
CA LEU A 394 -2.23 -16.21 21.48
C LEU A 394 -1.49 -17.39 22.15
N ASN A 395 -2.12 -18.56 22.16
CA ASN A 395 -1.57 -19.76 22.78
C ASN A 395 -0.73 -20.53 21.76
N TYR A 396 0.57 -20.33 21.79
CA TYR A 396 1.53 -21.06 20.95
C TYR A 396 1.73 -22.48 21.48
N LYS A 397 1.82 -23.47 20.56
CA LYS A 397 1.99 -24.90 20.83
C LYS A 397 3.47 -25.28 20.84
#